data_3927349d2683910ac256461177996d15
#
_entry.id   3927349d2683910ac256461177996d15
#
_cell.length_a   1.000
_cell.length_b   1.000
_cell.length_c   1.000
_cell.angle_alpha   90.00
_cell.angle_beta   90.00
_cell.angle_gamma   90.00
#
_symmetry.space_group_name_H-M   'P 1'
#
loop_
_entity.id
_entity.type
_entity.pdbx_description
1 polymer ?
#
loop_
_entity_poly.entity_id
_entity_poly.type
_entity_poly.pdbx_seq_one_letter_code
_entity_poly.pdbx_strand_id
1 'polypeptide(L)'
;MLYDFVVKDAEYKDVSLSDYKGKVLLIVNGATGCGFTPQYDGLQKLYDKFQPEGFEILDFPSNQFLEQAPGTNEEIVGFCKLNFGVAFKQFSKIDVNGENEEPLYKYLKTQAEEYRNKETVELYEKLKQYTPGLEPNDIRWNFTKFLVDKGGNIVARFAPNVTPEEIEQHIIKLLRDDEIEIICHPDFSNGCL
;
A
#
# COMPACT_ATOMS: atom_id res chain seq x y z
N MET A 1 10.02 13.77 5.88
CA MET A 1 8.52 13.72 5.77
C MET A 1 8.18 13.06 4.44
N LEU A 2 6.94 12.58 4.25
CA LEU A 2 6.53 11.91 3.00
C LEU A 2 6.85 12.72 1.74
N TYR A 3 6.61 14.02 1.79
CA TYR A 3 6.76 14.91 0.62
C TYR A 3 8.21 15.26 0.26
N ASP A 4 9.20 14.75 1.00
CA ASP A 4 10.62 14.93 0.68
C ASP A 4 11.14 13.85 -0.30
N PHE A 5 10.32 12.81 -0.57
CA PHE A 5 10.71 11.74 -1.45
C PHE A 5 10.41 12.05 -2.92
N VAL A 6 11.35 11.63 -3.77
CA VAL A 6 11.20 11.57 -5.23
C VAL A 6 11.32 10.11 -5.64
N VAL A 7 10.36 9.62 -6.40
CA VAL A 7 10.26 8.23 -6.84
C VAL A 7 10.21 8.15 -8.36
N LYS A 8 10.44 6.97 -8.94
CA LYS A 8 10.37 6.75 -10.38
C LYS A 8 9.00 6.21 -10.78
N ASP A 9 8.37 6.83 -11.78
CA ASP A 9 7.19 6.23 -12.41
C ASP A 9 7.54 5.02 -13.30
N ALA A 10 6.54 4.39 -13.91
CA ALA A 10 6.75 3.22 -14.74
C ALA A 10 7.61 3.48 -15.99
N GLU A 11 7.79 4.74 -16.39
CA GLU A 11 8.68 5.18 -17.47
C GLU A 11 10.05 5.66 -16.95
N TYR A 12 10.37 5.43 -15.67
CA TYR A 12 11.60 5.86 -14.98
C TYR A 12 11.77 7.38 -14.86
N LYS A 13 10.69 8.16 -15.03
CA LYS A 13 10.69 9.61 -14.79
C LYS A 13 10.57 9.91 -13.30
N ASP A 14 11.22 10.98 -12.87
CA ASP A 14 11.11 11.47 -11.50
C ASP A 14 9.72 12.03 -11.22
N VAL A 15 9.14 11.61 -10.10
CA VAL A 15 7.87 12.11 -9.56
C VAL A 15 8.09 12.50 -8.10
N SER A 16 7.88 13.77 -7.79
CA SER A 16 7.93 14.25 -6.42
C SER A 16 6.65 13.91 -5.68
N LEU A 17 6.76 13.31 -4.48
CA LEU A 17 5.56 13.07 -3.67
C LEU A 17 4.93 14.38 -3.17
N SER A 18 5.64 15.52 -3.27
CA SER A 18 5.06 16.82 -3.00
C SER A 18 3.93 17.22 -3.96
N ASP A 19 3.85 16.58 -5.14
CA ASP A 19 2.78 16.78 -6.11
C ASP A 19 1.41 16.27 -5.61
N TYR A 20 1.44 15.45 -4.56
CA TYR A 20 0.24 14.88 -3.91
C TYR A 20 -0.16 15.59 -2.62
N LYS A 21 0.43 16.74 -2.29
CA LYS A 21 0.04 17.54 -1.12
C LYS A 21 -1.45 17.84 -1.10
N GLY A 22 -2.08 17.72 0.06
CA GLY A 22 -3.50 17.98 0.24
C GLY A 22 -4.43 16.83 -0.20
N LYS A 23 -3.87 15.73 -0.69
CA LYS A 23 -4.64 14.54 -1.06
C LYS A 23 -4.53 13.45 0.00
N VAL A 24 -5.57 12.64 0.12
CA VAL A 24 -5.52 11.36 0.84
C VAL A 24 -4.89 10.32 -0.09
N LEU A 25 -3.87 9.59 0.39
CA LEU A 25 -3.16 8.62 -0.44
C LEU A 25 -3.31 7.21 0.12
N LEU A 26 -3.43 6.23 -0.77
CA LEU A 26 -3.23 4.82 -0.46
C LEU A 26 -2.00 4.32 -1.24
N ILE A 27 -0.92 4.02 -0.52
CA ILE A 27 0.31 3.51 -1.11
C ILE A 27 0.32 1.99 -0.97
N VAL A 28 0.51 1.26 -2.07
CA VAL A 28 0.44 -0.20 -2.10
C VAL A 28 1.63 -0.79 -2.85
N ASN A 29 2.13 -1.94 -2.42
CA ASN A 29 3.09 -2.73 -3.19
C ASN A 29 2.34 -3.87 -3.91
N GLY A 30 1.98 -3.62 -5.16
CA GLY A 30 1.21 -4.56 -5.97
C GLY A 30 2.04 -5.68 -6.61
N ALA A 31 1.35 -6.62 -7.21
CA ALA A 31 1.93 -7.71 -8.00
C ALA A 31 0.88 -8.29 -8.96
N THR A 32 1.35 -8.85 -10.09
CA THR A 32 0.50 -9.37 -11.16
C THR A 32 0.19 -10.87 -11.04
N GLY A 33 0.97 -11.61 -10.24
CA GLY A 33 0.85 -13.06 -10.05
C GLY A 33 0.64 -13.50 -8.60
N CYS A 34 0.13 -12.62 -7.75
CA CYS A 34 -0.14 -12.87 -6.33
C CYS A 34 -1.56 -13.40 -6.14
N GLY A 35 -1.78 -14.18 -5.08
CA GLY A 35 -3.15 -14.57 -4.66
C GLY A 35 -4.04 -13.37 -4.33
N PHE A 36 -3.44 -12.21 -3.99
CA PHE A 36 -4.15 -10.95 -3.74
C PHE A 36 -4.27 -10.04 -4.97
N THR A 37 -3.76 -10.42 -6.13
CA THR A 37 -3.89 -9.64 -7.38
C THR A 37 -5.34 -9.23 -7.70
N PRO A 38 -6.38 -10.05 -7.42
CA PRO A 38 -7.78 -9.62 -7.58
C PRO A 38 -8.18 -8.38 -6.78
N GLN A 39 -7.42 -7.97 -5.76
CA GLN A 39 -7.68 -6.71 -5.03
C GLN A 39 -7.55 -5.47 -5.91
N TYR A 40 -6.93 -5.56 -7.08
CA TYR A 40 -6.92 -4.44 -8.04
C TYR A 40 -8.32 -4.01 -8.46
N ASP A 41 -9.31 -4.92 -8.50
CA ASP A 41 -10.71 -4.55 -8.75
C ASP A 41 -11.26 -3.62 -7.67
N GLY A 42 -11.06 -3.98 -6.40
CA GLY A 42 -11.49 -3.16 -5.26
C GLY A 42 -10.73 -1.83 -5.18
N LEU A 43 -9.42 -1.84 -5.44
CA LEU A 43 -8.60 -0.63 -5.50
C LEU A 43 -9.09 0.32 -6.59
N GLN A 44 -9.40 -0.19 -7.79
CA GLN A 44 -9.92 0.64 -8.87
C GLN A 44 -11.29 1.22 -8.53
N LYS A 45 -12.18 0.47 -7.89
CA LYS A 45 -13.47 0.98 -7.41
C LYS A 45 -13.31 2.11 -6.39
N LEU A 46 -12.37 1.99 -5.44
CA LEU A 46 -12.06 3.08 -4.51
C LEU A 46 -11.54 4.31 -5.24
N TYR A 47 -10.65 4.10 -6.21
CA TYR A 47 -10.11 5.17 -7.02
C TYR A 47 -11.22 5.91 -7.80
N ASP A 48 -12.06 5.18 -8.53
CA ASP A 48 -13.16 5.77 -9.30
C ASP A 48 -14.12 6.57 -8.41
N LYS A 49 -14.38 6.09 -7.20
CA LYS A 49 -15.30 6.70 -6.26
C LYS A 49 -14.75 7.98 -5.63
N PHE A 50 -13.48 7.97 -5.20
CA PHE A 50 -12.94 9.01 -4.34
C PHE A 50 -11.89 9.91 -4.99
N GLN A 51 -11.39 9.58 -6.18
CA GLN A 51 -10.44 10.42 -6.89
C GLN A 51 -10.97 11.86 -7.11
N PRO A 52 -12.25 12.09 -7.48
CA PRO A 52 -12.79 13.44 -7.61
C PRO A 52 -12.82 14.22 -6.28
N GLU A 53 -12.75 13.53 -5.14
CA GLU A 53 -12.74 14.12 -3.80
C GLU A 53 -11.32 14.37 -3.27
N GLY A 54 -10.28 14.08 -4.06
CA GLY A 54 -8.88 14.29 -3.65
C GLY A 54 -8.21 13.04 -3.07
N PHE A 55 -8.62 11.86 -3.51
CA PHE A 55 -7.96 10.59 -3.20
C PHE A 55 -7.08 10.12 -4.34
N GLU A 56 -5.92 9.53 -4.02
CA GLU A 56 -5.03 8.92 -5.01
C GLU A 56 -4.51 7.57 -4.51
N ILE A 57 -4.26 6.65 -5.45
CA ILE A 57 -3.58 5.39 -5.19
C ILE A 57 -2.21 5.43 -5.88
N LEU A 58 -1.17 5.07 -5.13
CA LEU A 58 0.21 4.99 -5.62
C LEU A 58 0.65 3.53 -5.53
N ASP A 59 0.71 2.84 -6.67
CA ASP A 59 1.08 1.43 -6.74
C ASP A 59 2.56 1.26 -7.13
N PHE A 60 3.31 0.62 -6.23
CA PHE A 60 4.74 0.28 -6.40
C PHE A 60 4.88 -1.24 -6.50
N PRO A 61 4.86 -1.85 -7.67
CA PRO A 61 5.01 -3.29 -7.81
C PRO A 61 6.32 -3.80 -7.18
N SER A 62 6.27 -4.97 -6.55
CA SER A 62 7.45 -5.62 -5.98
C SER A 62 7.54 -7.09 -6.37
N ASN A 63 8.73 -7.52 -6.79
CA ASN A 63 9.00 -8.90 -7.19
C ASN A 63 9.65 -9.74 -6.09
N GLN A 64 9.79 -9.21 -4.87
CA GLN A 64 10.50 -9.86 -3.77
C GLN A 64 9.76 -11.06 -3.16
N PHE A 65 8.45 -11.18 -3.40
CA PHE A 65 7.62 -12.23 -2.83
C PHE A 65 7.30 -13.29 -3.89
N LEU A 66 8.11 -14.35 -3.94
CA LEU A 66 8.03 -15.47 -4.88
C LEU A 66 7.98 -15.05 -6.35
N GLU A 67 8.67 -13.96 -6.70
CA GLU A 67 8.71 -13.42 -8.06
C GLU A 67 7.31 -13.21 -8.68
N GLN A 68 6.37 -12.71 -7.87
CA GLN A 68 4.96 -12.54 -8.27
C GLN A 68 4.67 -11.26 -9.06
N ALA A 69 5.68 -10.42 -9.30
CA ALA A 69 5.61 -9.28 -10.21
C ALA A 69 6.72 -9.38 -11.29
N PRO A 70 6.74 -10.45 -12.10
CA PRO A 70 7.72 -10.59 -13.16
C PRO A 70 7.45 -9.61 -14.29
N GLY A 71 8.43 -9.48 -15.19
CA GLY A 71 8.30 -8.63 -16.36
C GLY A 71 8.76 -7.19 -16.12
N THR A 72 8.64 -6.40 -17.18
CA THR A 72 8.99 -4.99 -17.18
C THR A 72 7.90 -4.13 -16.55
N ASN A 73 8.21 -2.88 -16.24
CA ASN A 73 7.20 -1.91 -15.78
C ASN A 73 6.05 -1.77 -16.78
N GLU A 74 6.38 -1.70 -18.09
CA GLU A 74 5.38 -1.60 -19.17
C GLU A 74 4.45 -2.82 -19.20
N GLU A 75 4.99 -4.02 -19.05
CA GLU A 75 4.21 -5.26 -19.01
C GLU A 75 3.29 -5.31 -17.80
N ILE A 76 3.75 -4.87 -16.64
CA ILE A 76 2.95 -4.80 -15.41
C ILE A 76 1.80 -3.80 -15.57
N VAL A 77 2.08 -2.60 -16.06
CA VAL A 77 1.05 -1.57 -16.33
C VAL A 77 0.03 -2.07 -17.34
N GLY A 78 0.51 -2.68 -18.44
CA GLY A 78 -0.36 -3.28 -19.45
C GLY A 78 -1.27 -4.37 -18.90
N PHE A 79 -0.73 -5.26 -18.08
CA PHE A 79 -1.49 -6.32 -17.41
C PHE A 79 -2.59 -5.74 -16.51
N CYS A 80 -2.26 -4.80 -15.64
CA CYS A 80 -3.21 -4.20 -14.70
C CYS A 80 -4.32 -3.44 -15.43
N LYS A 81 -3.97 -2.70 -16.49
CA LYS A 81 -4.94 -1.98 -17.31
C LYS A 81 -5.87 -2.93 -18.04
N LEU A 82 -5.34 -3.98 -18.67
CA LEU A 82 -6.12 -4.94 -19.46
C LEU A 82 -7.07 -5.79 -18.61
N ASN A 83 -6.60 -6.27 -17.44
CA ASN A 83 -7.33 -7.22 -16.63
C ASN A 83 -8.25 -6.57 -15.58
N PHE A 84 -7.90 -5.38 -15.10
CA PHE A 84 -8.58 -4.70 -13.98
C PHE A 84 -8.99 -3.26 -14.30
N GLY A 85 -8.68 -2.76 -15.49
CA GLY A 85 -9.00 -1.37 -15.87
C GLY A 85 -8.26 -0.32 -15.00
N VAL A 86 -7.12 -0.67 -14.41
CA VAL A 86 -6.37 0.23 -13.51
C VAL A 86 -6.08 1.55 -14.19
N ALA A 87 -6.54 2.64 -13.55
CA ALA A 87 -6.36 4.01 -14.00
C ALA A 87 -5.53 4.87 -13.03
N PHE A 88 -5.32 4.41 -11.80
CA PHE A 88 -4.44 5.08 -10.85
C PHE A 88 -2.95 4.93 -11.22
N LYS A 89 -2.12 5.79 -10.63
CA LYS A 89 -0.69 5.86 -10.95
C LYS A 89 0.05 4.60 -10.51
N GLN A 90 0.72 3.96 -11.47
CA GLN A 90 1.67 2.89 -11.21
C GLN A 90 3.11 3.41 -11.38
N PHE A 91 3.96 3.02 -10.46
CA PHE A 91 5.36 3.42 -10.38
C PHE A 91 6.27 2.30 -10.84
N SER A 92 7.56 2.57 -10.92
CA SER A 92 8.57 1.54 -11.18
C SER A 92 8.52 0.44 -10.14
N LYS A 93 8.78 -0.78 -10.57
CA LYS A 93 9.01 -1.92 -9.67
C LYS A 93 10.17 -1.62 -8.73
N ILE A 94 9.99 -1.91 -7.44
CA ILE A 94 10.95 -1.62 -6.38
C ILE A 94 11.17 -2.82 -5.46
N ASP A 95 12.23 -2.74 -4.67
CA ASP A 95 12.39 -3.54 -3.47
C ASP A 95 11.78 -2.82 -2.26
N VAL A 96 11.01 -3.53 -1.46
CA VAL A 96 10.33 -2.98 -0.27
C VAL A 96 11.01 -3.39 1.03
N ASN A 97 11.97 -4.30 0.98
CA ASN A 97 12.78 -4.79 2.10
C ASN A 97 14.24 -5.00 1.67
N GLY A 98 15.14 -5.02 2.67
CA GLY A 98 16.55 -5.37 2.47
C GLY A 98 17.44 -4.22 2.06
N GLU A 99 18.65 -4.56 1.60
CA GLU A 99 19.70 -3.59 1.34
C GLU A 99 19.36 -2.57 0.25
N ASN A 100 18.61 -3.03 -0.76
CA ASN A 100 18.22 -2.21 -1.93
C ASN A 100 16.79 -1.66 -1.82
N GLU A 101 16.20 -1.68 -0.62
CA GLU A 101 14.85 -1.17 -0.44
C GLU A 101 14.71 0.30 -0.86
N GLU A 102 13.58 0.61 -1.47
CA GLU A 102 13.23 1.98 -1.84
C GLU A 102 13.20 2.88 -0.58
N PRO A 103 13.89 4.04 -0.57
CA PRO A 103 13.92 4.93 0.58
C PRO A 103 12.55 5.33 1.11
N LEU A 104 11.55 5.46 0.23
CA LEU A 104 10.17 5.69 0.62
C LEU A 104 9.65 4.55 1.52
N TYR A 105 9.87 3.29 1.14
CA TYR A 105 9.41 2.13 1.91
C TYR A 105 10.16 1.97 3.23
N LYS A 106 11.45 2.28 3.26
CA LYS A 106 12.23 2.36 4.50
C LYS A 106 11.59 3.34 5.50
N TYR A 107 11.12 4.48 5.01
CA TYR A 107 10.40 5.46 5.82
C TYR A 107 9.02 4.94 6.23
N LEU A 108 8.19 4.49 5.29
CA LEU A 108 6.80 4.08 5.54
C LEU A 108 6.71 2.99 6.62
N LYS A 109 7.60 2.00 6.58
CA LYS A 109 7.61 0.85 7.51
C LYS A 109 7.72 1.24 8.98
N THR A 110 8.23 2.44 9.29
CA THR A 110 8.48 2.92 10.65
C THR A 110 7.41 3.89 11.15
N GLN A 111 6.41 4.26 10.34
CA GLN A 111 5.50 5.35 10.66
C GLN A 111 4.19 4.90 11.31
N ALA A 112 3.73 3.68 11.08
CA ALA A 112 2.48 3.17 11.62
C ALA A 112 2.58 1.69 11.92
N GLU A 113 1.89 1.28 13.00
CA GLU A 113 1.67 -0.14 13.29
C GLU A 113 0.70 -0.74 12.27
N GLU A 114 0.84 -2.05 12.06
CA GLU A 114 0.04 -2.75 11.07
C GLU A 114 -1.32 -3.18 11.64
N TYR A 115 -2.39 -2.68 11.03
CA TYR A 115 -3.73 -3.22 11.26
C TYR A 115 -3.85 -4.61 10.63
N ARG A 116 -4.36 -5.55 11.41
CA ARG A 116 -4.53 -6.96 11.05
C ARG A 116 -5.97 -7.38 11.33
N ASN A 117 -6.58 -8.08 10.39
CA ASN A 117 -7.85 -8.76 10.66
C ASN A 117 -7.62 -10.17 11.23
N LYS A 118 -8.70 -10.90 11.52
CA LYS A 118 -8.63 -12.23 12.18
C LYS A 118 -7.79 -13.25 11.42
N GLU A 119 -7.82 -13.18 10.10
CA GLU A 119 -7.15 -14.11 9.19
C GLU A 119 -5.66 -13.81 8.99
N THR A 120 -5.22 -12.60 9.38
CA THR A 120 -3.82 -12.16 9.17
C THR A 120 -2.81 -13.04 9.90
N VAL A 121 -3.11 -13.47 11.12
CA VAL A 121 -2.21 -14.32 11.91
C VAL A 121 -1.96 -15.64 11.20
N GLU A 122 -3.04 -16.29 10.75
CA GLU A 122 -2.95 -17.56 10.02
C GLU A 122 -2.23 -17.38 8.67
N LEU A 123 -2.51 -16.29 7.96
CA LEU A 123 -1.83 -15.95 6.72
C LEU A 123 -0.32 -15.83 6.96
N TYR A 124 0.11 -15.07 7.96
CA TYR A 124 1.52 -14.86 8.23
C TYR A 124 2.24 -16.13 8.66
N GLU A 125 1.59 -17.02 9.41
CA GLU A 125 2.16 -18.33 9.72
C GLU A 125 2.42 -19.14 8.44
N LYS A 126 1.51 -19.10 7.47
CA LYS A 126 1.69 -19.78 6.18
C LYS A 126 2.79 -19.14 5.33
N LEU A 127 2.95 -17.81 5.40
CA LEU A 127 3.92 -17.08 4.58
C LEU A 127 5.35 -17.15 5.12
N LYS A 128 5.57 -17.45 6.40
CA LYS A 128 6.91 -17.53 7.03
C LYS A 128 7.89 -18.40 6.26
N GLN A 129 7.42 -19.51 5.68
CA GLN A 129 8.26 -20.41 4.91
C GLN A 129 8.85 -19.77 3.63
N TYR A 130 8.17 -18.77 3.08
CA TYR A 130 8.58 -18.07 1.85
C TYR A 130 9.35 -16.78 2.11
N THR A 131 9.31 -16.28 3.32
CA THR A 131 9.93 -15.01 3.71
C THR A 131 10.75 -15.16 4.99
N PRO A 132 11.79 -16.02 4.98
CA PRO A 132 12.65 -16.20 6.14
C PRO A 132 13.47 -14.92 6.40
N GLY A 133 13.74 -14.63 7.68
CA GLY A 133 14.66 -13.56 8.07
C GLY A 133 14.10 -12.14 7.98
N LEU A 134 12.78 -11.96 7.88
CA LEU A 134 12.18 -10.64 7.93
C LEU A 134 12.31 -10.00 9.32
N GLU A 135 12.69 -8.73 9.32
CA GLU A 135 12.69 -7.90 10.51
C GLU A 135 11.24 -7.55 10.95
N PRO A 136 11.02 -7.12 12.20
CA PRO A 136 9.67 -6.86 12.73
C PRO A 136 8.82 -5.92 11.88
N ASN A 137 9.43 -4.85 11.33
CA ASN A 137 8.74 -3.84 10.54
C ASN A 137 8.70 -4.13 9.04
N ASP A 138 9.39 -5.18 8.57
CA ASP A 138 9.43 -5.50 7.15
C ASP A 138 8.05 -5.77 6.56
N ILE A 139 7.92 -5.47 5.28
CA ILE A 139 6.74 -5.84 4.49
C ILE A 139 6.71 -7.35 4.36
N ARG A 140 5.60 -7.96 4.79
CA ARG A 140 5.49 -9.41 4.87
C ARG A 140 5.01 -10.06 3.58
N TRP A 141 4.29 -9.31 2.75
CA TRP A 141 3.80 -9.78 1.45
C TRP A 141 3.33 -8.65 0.55
N ASN A 142 3.03 -8.99 -0.72
CA ASN A 142 2.40 -8.07 -1.68
C ASN A 142 1.02 -7.62 -1.17
N PHE A 143 0.58 -6.44 -1.61
CA PHE A 143 -0.67 -5.78 -1.21
C PHE A 143 -0.73 -5.33 0.25
N THR A 144 0.41 -5.08 0.89
CA THR A 144 0.47 -4.23 2.08
C THR A 144 0.13 -2.79 1.67
N LYS A 145 -0.68 -2.10 2.46
CA LYS A 145 -1.14 -0.75 2.12
C LYS A 145 -0.82 0.21 3.26
N PHE A 146 -0.46 1.45 2.89
CA PHE A 146 -0.27 2.56 3.80
C PHE A 146 -1.27 3.66 3.46
N LEU A 147 -2.04 4.13 4.44
CA LEU A 147 -2.98 5.22 4.30
C LEU A 147 -2.34 6.51 4.81
N VAL A 148 -2.45 7.57 4.02
CA VAL A 148 -1.84 8.86 4.28
C VAL A 148 -2.91 9.94 4.29
N ASP A 149 -2.90 10.81 5.30
CA ASP A 149 -3.81 11.94 5.39
C ASP A 149 -3.41 13.11 4.46
N LYS A 150 -4.24 14.13 4.37
CA LYS A 150 -4.01 15.34 3.55
C LYS A 150 -2.76 16.12 3.96
N GLY A 151 -2.29 15.94 5.19
CA GLY A 151 -1.05 16.55 5.73
C GLY A 151 0.22 15.77 5.40
N GLY A 152 0.09 14.56 4.82
CA GLY A 152 1.23 13.68 4.52
C GLY A 152 1.66 12.80 5.69
N ASN A 153 0.83 12.67 6.74
CA ASN A 153 1.08 11.76 7.84
C ASN A 153 0.59 10.36 7.48
N ILE A 154 1.39 9.35 7.79
CA ILE A 154 1.00 7.94 7.61
C ILE A 154 0.14 7.55 8.81
N VAL A 155 -1.17 7.42 8.58
CA VAL A 155 -2.15 7.22 9.65
C VAL A 155 -2.50 5.76 9.90
N ALA A 156 -2.23 4.88 8.92
CA ALA A 156 -2.44 3.45 9.08
C ALA A 156 -1.56 2.64 8.11
N ARG A 157 -1.21 1.42 8.53
CA ARG A 157 -0.66 0.35 7.70
C ARG A 157 -1.62 -0.83 7.77
N PHE A 158 -1.98 -1.43 6.64
CA PHE A 158 -2.90 -2.57 6.56
C PHE A 158 -2.18 -3.80 6.04
N ALA A 159 -2.43 -4.94 6.67
CA ALA A 159 -1.91 -6.23 6.22
C ALA A 159 -2.42 -6.58 4.80
N PRO A 160 -1.71 -7.47 4.07
CA PRO A 160 -2.05 -7.83 2.69
C PRO A 160 -3.50 -8.26 2.47
N ASN A 161 -4.05 -9.03 3.40
CA ASN A 161 -5.40 -9.59 3.32
C ASN A 161 -6.52 -8.64 3.78
N VAL A 162 -6.18 -7.47 4.31
CA VAL A 162 -7.17 -6.41 4.55
C VAL A 162 -7.62 -5.85 3.20
N THR A 163 -8.89 -6.02 2.89
CA THR A 163 -9.42 -5.71 1.56
C THR A 163 -9.61 -4.21 1.33
N PRO A 164 -9.67 -3.75 0.07
CA PRO A 164 -10.03 -2.37 -0.24
C PRO A 164 -11.35 -1.92 0.37
N GLU A 165 -12.34 -2.81 0.43
CA GLU A 165 -13.65 -2.55 1.02
C GLU A 165 -13.57 -2.29 2.52
N GLU A 166 -12.69 -3.01 3.24
CA GLU A 166 -12.45 -2.78 4.67
C GLU A 166 -11.77 -1.43 4.93
N ILE A 167 -11.00 -0.90 3.98
CA ILE A 167 -10.29 0.38 4.08
C ILE A 167 -11.21 1.58 3.77
N GLU A 168 -12.29 1.40 3.05
CA GLU A 168 -13.14 2.48 2.53
C GLU A 168 -13.57 3.49 3.60
N GLN A 169 -13.99 3.03 4.78
CA GLN A 169 -14.45 3.92 5.84
C GLN A 169 -13.32 4.80 6.42
N HIS A 170 -12.09 4.29 6.41
CA HIS A 170 -10.92 5.07 6.81
C HIS A 170 -10.63 6.21 5.81
N ILE A 171 -10.76 5.93 4.50
CA ILE A 171 -10.62 6.93 3.45
C ILE A 171 -11.68 8.02 3.59
N ILE A 172 -12.95 7.63 3.78
CA ILE A 172 -14.07 8.56 3.94
C ILE A 172 -13.82 9.54 5.11
N LYS A 173 -13.35 9.03 6.25
CA LYS A 173 -13.03 9.88 7.42
C LYS A 173 -11.99 10.93 7.07
N LEU A 174 -10.89 10.53 6.41
CA LEU A 174 -9.82 11.45 6.05
C LEU A 174 -10.24 12.50 5.01
N LEU A 175 -11.09 12.12 4.06
CA LEU A 175 -11.61 13.03 3.04
C LEU A 175 -12.54 14.10 3.64
N ARG A 176 -13.28 13.76 4.68
CA ARG A 176 -14.23 14.65 5.35
C ARG A 176 -13.62 15.54 6.42
N ASP A 177 -12.30 15.44 6.67
CA ASP A 177 -11.61 16.15 7.76
C ASP A 177 -12.21 15.87 9.16
N ASP A 178 -12.92 14.76 9.32
CA ASP A 178 -13.39 14.29 10.63
C ASP A 178 -12.17 14.03 11.51
N GLU A 179 -12.17 14.55 12.75
CA GLU A 179 -11.08 14.35 13.72
C GLU A 179 -10.72 12.87 13.77
N ILE A 180 -9.44 12.56 13.59
CA ILE A 180 -8.94 11.19 13.55
C ILE A 180 -9.03 10.63 14.98
N GLU A 181 -10.12 9.97 15.32
CA GLU A 181 -10.07 8.96 16.36
C GLU A 181 -9.15 7.84 15.85
N ILE A 182 -7.97 7.72 16.47
CA ILE A 182 -7.13 6.54 16.30
C ILE A 182 -8.02 5.35 16.66
N ILE A 183 -8.46 4.61 15.64
CA ILE A 183 -9.33 3.46 15.83
C ILE A 183 -8.45 2.33 16.36
N CYS A 184 -8.22 2.31 17.68
CA CYS A 184 -7.90 1.09 18.39
C CYS A 184 -9.14 0.21 18.31
N HIS A 185 -9.10 -0.86 17.55
CA HIS A 185 -10.19 -1.83 17.51
C HIS A 185 -10.35 -2.44 18.92
N PRO A 186 -11.55 -2.47 19.53
CA PRO A 186 -11.76 -2.89 20.91
C PRO A 186 -11.44 -4.36 21.23
N ASP A 187 -11.13 -5.18 20.24
CA ASP A 187 -10.89 -6.62 20.41
C ASP A 187 -9.40 -7.02 20.61
N PHE A 188 -8.48 -6.07 20.62
CA PHE A 188 -7.08 -6.35 20.99
C PHE A 188 -6.71 -5.61 22.27
N SER A 189 -7.23 -6.14 23.39
CA SER A 189 -6.76 -5.78 24.73
C SER A 189 -5.33 -6.26 24.92
N ASN A 190 -4.34 -5.46 24.51
CA ASN A 190 -3.03 -5.35 25.12
C ASN A 190 -2.16 -4.37 24.29
N GLY A 191 -2.08 -3.15 24.77
CA GLY A 191 -1.00 -2.24 24.39
C GLY A 191 -1.39 -0.97 23.63
N CYS A 192 -2.30 -0.17 24.18
CA CYS A 192 -2.25 1.28 24.01
C CYS A 192 -1.71 1.86 25.31
N LEU A 193 -0.45 2.32 25.29
CA LEU A 193 0.10 3.30 26.21
C LEU A 193 0.61 4.46 25.39
#